data_f0e9edd8b0d339f9c5929108e4c6264e
#
_entry.id   f0e9edd8b0d339f9c5929108e4c6264e
#
_cell.length_a   1.000
_cell.length_b   1.000
_cell.length_c   1.000
_cell.angle_alpha   90.00
_cell.angle_beta   90.00
_cell.angle_gamma   90.00
#
_symmetry.space_group_name_H-M   'P 1'
#
loop_
_entity.id
_entity.type
_entity.pdbx_description
1 polymer ?
#
loop_
_entity_poly.entity_id
_entity_poly.type
_entity_poly.pdbx_seq_one_letter_code
_entity_poly.pdbx_strand_id
1 'polypeptide(L)'
;IPAKELENTLQSIQRAIEVGADIVEVDIQRTRDGVLVLSHDENLKRTFRVDINIRERSWEELKKLSKDGYSPARLEEALELVGGRVGMFLEIKHPEDGGAVLELVESMGARDWVALISFYPEVIGALRGRVITGLVYAKPPGSIPEAKKLGCSLVLPKYTLATQKAVDFAHRLKLFVVAWTVNEPEKARELFERGVDGVATDDVEGVRKALR
;
A
#
# COMPACT_ATOMS: atom_id res chain seq x y z
N ILE A 1 2.56 6.92 -6.12
CA ILE A 1 1.93 8.27 -6.06
C ILE A 1 2.78 9.24 -6.81
N PRO A 2 2.16 10.14 -7.55
CA PRO A 2 2.85 10.94 -8.53
C PRO A 2 3.94 11.81 -7.89
N ALA A 3 5.05 11.93 -8.58
CA ALA A 3 6.12 12.88 -8.26
C ALA A 3 5.66 14.36 -8.15
N LYS A 4 4.36 14.62 -8.31
CA LYS A 4 3.74 15.96 -8.31
C LYS A 4 2.85 16.21 -7.08
N GLU A 5 2.44 15.17 -6.34
CA GLU A 5 1.55 15.30 -5.18
C GLU A 5 2.26 14.80 -3.92
N LEU A 6 1.90 15.34 -2.76
CA LEU A 6 2.41 14.83 -1.51
C LEU A 6 1.83 13.43 -1.23
N GLU A 7 2.69 12.47 -0.95
CA GLU A 7 2.31 11.08 -0.67
C GLU A 7 1.34 10.97 0.51
N ASN A 8 0.53 9.91 0.54
CA ASN A 8 -0.40 9.61 1.63
C ASN A 8 -1.37 10.78 1.96
N THR A 9 -1.85 11.46 0.90
CA THR A 9 -2.87 12.52 1.00
C THR A 9 -4.08 12.20 0.13
N LEU A 10 -5.23 12.80 0.42
CA LEU A 10 -6.43 12.60 -0.40
C LEU A 10 -6.22 13.12 -1.84
N GLN A 11 -5.47 14.21 -2.00
CA GLN A 11 -5.14 14.75 -3.32
C GLN A 11 -4.31 13.77 -4.15
N SER A 12 -3.32 13.10 -3.54
CA SER A 12 -2.51 12.10 -4.24
C SER A 12 -3.32 10.86 -4.66
N ILE A 13 -4.25 10.42 -3.82
CA ILE A 13 -5.17 9.32 -4.13
C ILE A 13 -6.08 9.72 -5.30
N GLN A 14 -6.71 10.89 -5.21
CA GLN A 14 -7.58 11.39 -6.28
C GLN A 14 -6.82 11.51 -7.61
N ARG A 15 -5.61 12.07 -7.58
CA ARG A 15 -4.77 12.18 -8.78
C ARG A 15 -4.39 10.82 -9.36
N ALA A 16 -4.03 9.84 -8.53
CA ALA A 16 -3.73 8.49 -8.99
C ALA A 16 -4.91 7.85 -9.73
N ILE A 17 -6.12 8.01 -9.22
CA ILE A 17 -7.35 7.54 -9.87
C ILE A 17 -7.56 8.23 -11.22
N GLU A 18 -7.42 9.56 -11.28
CA GLU A 18 -7.60 10.36 -12.50
C GLU A 18 -6.64 9.98 -13.62
N VAL A 19 -5.38 9.67 -13.29
CA VAL A 19 -4.38 9.23 -14.27
C VAL A 19 -4.48 7.75 -14.61
N GLY A 20 -5.46 7.04 -14.02
CA GLY A 20 -5.82 5.68 -14.38
C GLY A 20 -5.07 4.59 -13.62
N ALA A 21 -4.68 4.81 -12.37
CA ALA A 21 -4.22 3.72 -11.52
C ALA A 21 -5.34 2.66 -11.36
N ASP A 22 -4.98 1.40 -11.45
CA ASP A 22 -5.93 0.29 -11.23
C ASP A 22 -6.09 0.01 -9.73
N ILE A 23 -5.04 0.29 -8.96
CA ILE A 23 -4.98 0.14 -7.50
C ILE A 23 -4.21 1.34 -6.94
N VAL A 24 -4.68 1.91 -5.84
CA VAL A 24 -3.93 2.88 -5.04
C VAL A 24 -3.38 2.20 -3.79
N GLU A 25 -2.19 2.62 -3.36
CA GLU A 25 -1.57 2.10 -2.14
C GLU A 25 -1.35 3.24 -1.16
N VAL A 26 -1.59 2.97 0.13
CA VAL A 26 -1.34 3.89 1.24
C VAL A 26 -0.79 3.16 2.46
N ASP A 27 0.02 3.88 3.22
CA ASP A 27 0.61 3.42 4.47
C ASP A 27 -0.23 3.85 5.67
N ILE A 28 -0.44 2.95 6.63
CA ILE A 28 -1.30 3.20 7.78
C ILE A 28 -0.46 3.37 9.05
N GLN A 29 -0.69 4.49 9.72
CA GLN A 29 -0.23 4.79 11.07
C GLN A 29 -1.44 4.98 11.99
N ARG A 30 -1.20 4.99 13.31
CA ARG A 30 -2.25 5.17 14.30
C ARG A 30 -1.87 6.27 15.29
N THR A 31 -2.80 7.18 15.54
CA THR A 31 -2.64 8.25 16.53
C THR A 31 -2.71 7.71 17.97
N ARG A 32 -2.31 8.54 18.95
CA ARG A 32 -2.42 8.22 20.38
C ARG A 32 -3.85 7.89 20.81
N ASP A 33 -4.84 8.58 20.24
CA ASP A 33 -6.27 8.38 20.50
C ASP A 33 -6.93 7.34 19.60
N GLY A 34 -6.13 6.56 18.85
CA GLY A 34 -6.59 5.38 18.11
C GLY A 34 -7.09 5.63 16.70
N VAL A 35 -7.01 6.84 16.17
CA VAL A 35 -7.43 7.17 14.80
C VAL A 35 -6.40 6.65 13.79
N LEU A 36 -6.85 5.94 12.76
CA LEU A 36 -6.02 5.46 11.66
C LEU A 36 -5.82 6.58 10.65
N VAL A 37 -4.56 6.89 10.36
CA VAL A 37 -4.15 7.99 9.47
C VAL A 37 -3.17 7.51 8.41
N LEU A 38 -3.06 8.25 7.32
CA LEU A 38 -2.19 7.92 6.20
C LEU A 38 -0.81 8.54 6.40
N SER A 39 0.23 7.74 6.51
CA SER A 39 1.62 8.20 6.50
C SER A 39 2.59 7.02 6.36
N HIS A 40 3.61 7.17 5.52
CA HIS A 40 4.68 6.20 5.44
C HIS A 40 5.53 6.21 6.71
N ASP A 41 5.96 7.40 7.14
CA ASP A 41 6.80 7.55 8.32
C ASP A 41 5.94 7.78 9.57
N GLU A 42 6.39 7.31 10.71
CA GLU A 42 5.79 7.64 12.00
C GLU A 42 5.95 9.13 12.34
N ASN A 43 7.07 9.73 11.89
CA ASN A 43 7.38 11.14 12.11
C ASN A 43 7.07 11.99 10.86
N LEU A 44 6.36 13.09 11.04
CA LEU A 44 5.88 13.97 9.95
C LEU A 44 6.92 14.96 9.41
N LYS A 45 8.19 14.88 9.84
CA LYS A 45 9.25 15.82 9.44
C LYS A 45 9.48 15.84 7.92
N ARG A 46 9.50 14.68 7.28
CA ARG A 46 9.75 14.56 5.83
C ARG A 46 8.59 15.11 5.01
N THR A 47 7.37 14.81 5.40
CA THR A 47 6.16 15.16 4.64
C THR A 47 5.64 16.56 4.98
N PHE A 48 5.39 16.86 6.26
CA PHE A 48 4.79 18.12 6.71
C PHE A 48 5.80 19.12 7.30
N ARG A 49 7.11 18.79 7.34
CA ARG A 49 8.19 19.64 7.89
C ARG A 49 8.02 19.98 9.38
N VAL A 50 7.30 19.15 10.11
CA VAL A 50 7.11 19.28 11.56
C VAL A 50 7.67 18.03 12.24
N ASP A 51 8.43 18.22 13.31
CA ASP A 51 9.04 17.12 14.07
C ASP A 51 8.01 16.60 15.10
N ILE A 52 7.09 15.80 14.62
CA ILE A 52 5.97 15.25 15.39
C ILE A 52 5.81 13.77 15.05
N ASN A 53 5.80 12.92 16.09
CA ASN A 53 5.45 11.51 15.96
C ASN A 53 3.94 11.33 16.05
N ILE A 54 3.36 10.69 15.06
CA ILE A 54 1.91 10.45 14.93
C ILE A 54 1.37 9.74 16.17
N ARG A 55 2.07 8.70 16.63
CA ARG A 55 1.63 7.86 17.77
C ARG A 55 1.61 8.61 19.13
N GLU A 56 2.24 9.77 19.21
CA GLU A 56 2.27 10.62 20.40
C GLU A 56 1.21 11.73 20.38
N ARG A 57 0.45 11.87 19.30
CA ARG A 57 -0.52 12.95 19.08
C ARG A 57 -1.93 12.42 18.88
N SER A 58 -2.91 13.26 19.23
CA SER A 58 -4.30 13.01 18.88
C SER A 58 -4.59 13.44 17.44
N TRP A 59 -5.66 12.90 16.86
CA TRP A 59 -6.13 13.37 15.56
C TRP A 59 -6.44 14.86 15.54
N GLU A 60 -7.04 15.37 16.61
CA GLU A 60 -7.35 16.81 16.75
C GLU A 60 -6.12 17.71 16.68
N GLU A 61 -4.95 17.22 17.08
CA GLU A 61 -3.67 17.91 16.91
C GLU A 61 -3.16 17.81 15.46
N LEU A 62 -3.21 16.62 14.86
CA LEU A 62 -2.68 16.37 13.52
C LEU A 62 -3.49 17.05 12.42
N LYS A 63 -4.81 17.06 12.50
CA LYS A 63 -5.68 17.67 11.48
C LYS A 63 -5.48 19.18 11.27
N LYS A 64 -4.80 19.85 12.21
CA LYS A 64 -4.47 21.29 12.12
C LYS A 64 -3.22 21.54 11.27
N LEU A 65 -2.48 20.48 10.94
CA LEU A 65 -1.29 20.61 10.12
C LEU A 65 -1.69 20.84 8.66
N SER A 66 -0.96 21.72 8.01
CA SER A 66 -1.08 21.95 6.58
C SER A 66 0.26 22.34 6.00
N LYS A 67 0.52 21.88 4.78
CA LYS A 67 1.71 22.25 4.02
C LYS A 67 1.35 22.32 2.53
N ASP A 68 1.53 23.48 1.94
CA ASP A 68 1.33 23.70 0.49
C ASP A 68 -0.08 23.25 0.01
N GLY A 69 -1.10 23.37 0.86
CA GLY A 69 -2.49 22.95 0.57
C GLY A 69 -2.79 21.49 0.89
N TYR A 70 -1.81 20.72 1.35
CA TYR A 70 -1.99 19.34 1.80
C TYR A 70 -2.22 19.28 3.30
N SER A 71 -3.02 18.32 3.73
CA SER A 71 -3.28 18.03 5.15
C SER A 71 -3.18 16.53 5.42
N PRO A 72 -2.85 16.11 6.65
CA PRO A 72 -2.98 14.72 7.05
C PRO A 72 -4.39 14.21 6.78
N ALA A 73 -4.52 12.95 6.40
CA ALA A 73 -5.79 12.32 6.10
C ALA A 73 -6.02 11.08 6.97
N ARG A 74 -7.28 10.81 7.30
CA ARG A 74 -7.68 9.56 7.95
C ARG A 74 -7.89 8.46 6.91
N LEU A 75 -7.69 7.22 7.33
CA LEU A 75 -8.00 6.06 6.49
C LEU A 75 -9.47 6.03 6.07
N GLU A 76 -10.39 6.38 6.97
CA GLU A 76 -11.82 6.49 6.68
C GLU A 76 -12.11 7.42 5.49
N GLU A 77 -11.50 8.62 5.46
CA GLU A 77 -11.65 9.59 4.37
C GLU A 77 -11.09 9.04 3.04
N ALA A 78 -9.99 8.30 3.09
CA ALA A 78 -9.42 7.67 1.91
C ALA A 78 -10.32 6.54 1.37
N LEU A 79 -10.88 5.70 2.23
CA LEU A 79 -11.83 4.65 1.84
C LEU A 79 -13.11 5.24 1.22
N GLU A 80 -13.65 6.31 1.81
CA GLU A 80 -14.79 7.05 1.24
C GLU A 80 -14.46 7.64 -0.13
N LEU A 81 -13.29 8.29 -0.25
CA LEU A 81 -12.83 8.87 -1.51
C LEU A 81 -12.67 7.83 -2.61
N VAL A 82 -12.09 6.68 -2.31
CA VAL A 82 -11.91 5.59 -3.29
C VAL A 82 -13.25 4.95 -3.63
N GLY A 83 -14.07 4.62 -2.65
CA GLY A 83 -15.45 4.13 -2.82
C GLY A 83 -15.59 2.94 -3.78
N GLY A 84 -14.58 2.08 -3.88
CA GLY A 84 -14.56 0.94 -4.78
C GLY A 84 -14.36 1.26 -6.28
N ARG A 85 -14.04 2.52 -6.63
CA ARG A 85 -13.75 2.91 -8.03
C ARG A 85 -12.49 2.24 -8.59
N VAL A 86 -11.53 1.98 -7.72
CA VAL A 86 -10.30 1.24 -7.98
C VAL A 86 -10.00 0.33 -6.77
N GLY A 87 -9.08 -0.61 -6.92
CA GLY A 87 -8.58 -1.37 -5.78
C GLY A 87 -7.75 -0.50 -4.81
N MET A 88 -7.58 -0.96 -3.57
CA MET A 88 -6.76 -0.26 -2.59
C MET A 88 -5.90 -1.23 -1.79
N PHE A 89 -4.59 -0.96 -1.71
CA PHE A 89 -3.68 -1.64 -0.80
C PHE A 89 -3.45 -0.78 0.43
N LEU A 90 -3.62 -1.38 1.61
CA LEU A 90 -3.37 -0.75 2.90
C LEU A 90 -2.15 -1.42 3.54
N GLU A 91 -1.01 -0.72 3.58
CA GLU A 91 0.18 -1.24 4.25
C GLU A 91 0.10 -1.00 5.77
N ILE A 92 0.04 -2.09 6.52
CA ILE A 92 0.05 -2.05 7.98
C ILE A 92 1.50 -1.98 8.45
N LYS A 93 1.87 -0.83 9.02
CA LYS A 93 3.23 -0.52 9.48
C LYS A 93 3.55 -1.10 10.86
N HIS A 94 2.54 -1.33 11.68
CA HIS A 94 2.69 -1.85 13.04
C HIS A 94 1.76 -3.04 13.27
N PRO A 95 2.27 -4.19 13.74
CA PRO A 95 1.48 -5.40 13.91
C PRO A 95 0.22 -5.23 14.75
N GLU A 96 0.27 -4.42 15.78
CA GLU A 96 -0.84 -4.16 16.69
C GLU A 96 -2.03 -3.40 16.05
N ASP A 97 -1.82 -2.77 14.91
CA ASP A 97 -2.87 -1.98 14.25
C ASP A 97 -3.72 -2.82 13.28
N GLY A 98 -3.30 -4.04 12.94
CA GLY A 98 -3.98 -4.90 11.97
C GLY A 98 -5.45 -5.15 12.25
N GLY A 99 -5.80 -5.37 13.52
CA GLY A 99 -7.20 -5.57 13.94
C GLY A 99 -8.07 -4.33 13.71
N ALA A 100 -7.56 -3.15 14.10
CA ALA A 100 -8.28 -1.89 13.93
C ALA A 100 -8.48 -1.52 12.44
N VAL A 101 -7.47 -1.78 11.59
CA VAL A 101 -7.58 -1.58 10.14
C VAL A 101 -8.65 -2.49 9.55
N LEU A 102 -8.65 -3.79 9.91
CA LEU A 102 -9.65 -4.74 9.43
C LEU A 102 -11.07 -4.35 9.88
N GLU A 103 -11.25 -3.96 11.13
CA GLU A 103 -12.55 -3.50 11.66
C GLU A 103 -13.10 -2.32 10.85
N LEU A 104 -12.27 -1.32 10.54
CA LEU A 104 -12.67 -0.19 9.73
C LEU A 104 -13.05 -0.61 8.31
N VAL A 105 -12.23 -1.45 7.66
CA VAL A 105 -12.51 -1.98 6.31
C VAL A 105 -13.84 -2.74 6.27
N GLU A 106 -14.13 -3.56 7.29
CA GLU A 106 -15.38 -4.31 7.40
C GLU A 106 -16.58 -3.39 7.64
N SER A 107 -16.45 -2.42 8.56
CA SER A 107 -17.55 -1.48 8.88
C SER A 107 -17.94 -0.59 7.71
N MET A 108 -16.98 -0.29 6.82
CA MET A 108 -17.22 0.50 5.60
C MET A 108 -17.60 -0.34 4.38
N GLY A 109 -17.73 -1.66 4.52
CA GLY A 109 -18.06 -2.56 3.41
C GLY A 109 -17.00 -2.61 2.31
N ALA A 110 -15.72 -2.37 2.64
CA ALA A 110 -14.64 -2.22 1.67
C ALA A 110 -13.87 -3.51 1.36
N ARG A 111 -14.25 -4.66 1.94
CA ARG A 111 -13.51 -5.94 1.84
C ARG A 111 -13.27 -6.43 0.41
N ASP A 112 -14.17 -6.14 -0.51
CA ASP A 112 -14.13 -6.71 -1.86
C ASP A 112 -13.16 -5.98 -2.81
N TRP A 113 -12.72 -4.79 -2.43
CA TRP A 113 -11.81 -3.96 -3.22
C TRP A 113 -10.57 -3.50 -2.46
N VAL A 114 -10.39 -3.96 -1.21
CA VAL A 114 -9.22 -3.67 -0.37
C VAL A 114 -8.39 -4.94 -0.16
N ALA A 115 -7.06 -4.80 -0.19
CA ALA A 115 -6.14 -5.80 0.31
C ALA A 115 -5.26 -5.21 1.42
N LEU A 116 -5.08 -5.95 2.50
CA LEU A 116 -4.18 -5.59 3.60
C LEU A 116 -2.81 -6.20 3.34
N ILE A 117 -1.79 -5.37 3.30
CA ILE A 117 -0.42 -5.79 3.03
C ILE A 117 0.50 -5.41 4.19
N SER A 118 1.56 -6.14 4.40
CA SER A 118 2.54 -5.84 5.46
C SER A 118 3.86 -6.56 5.23
N PHE A 119 4.92 -6.03 5.80
CA PHE A 119 6.21 -6.71 5.98
C PHE A 119 6.19 -7.73 7.13
N TYR A 120 5.16 -7.71 7.98
CA TYR A 120 5.05 -8.51 9.19
C TYR A 120 4.17 -9.74 8.97
N PRO A 121 4.76 -10.96 8.90
CA PRO A 121 4.01 -12.20 8.71
C PRO A 121 2.92 -12.45 9.75
N GLU A 122 3.15 -12.04 10.99
CA GLU A 122 2.20 -12.19 12.10
C GLU A 122 0.90 -11.42 11.87
N VAL A 123 0.97 -10.20 11.29
CA VAL A 123 -0.22 -9.43 10.91
C VAL A 123 -1.02 -10.21 9.88
N ILE A 124 -0.35 -10.64 8.83
CA ILE A 124 -0.99 -11.35 7.71
C ILE A 124 -1.65 -12.64 8.18
N GLY A 125 -0.97 -13.39 9.07
CA GLY A 125 -1.51 -14.62 9.65
C GLY A 125 -2.79 -14.39 10.47
N ALA A 126 -2.85 -13.29 11.23
CA ALA A 126 -4.01 -12.92 12.02
C ALA A 126 -5.24 -12.51 11.18
N LEU A 127 -5.00 -12.02 9.95
CA LEU A 127 -6.05 -11.54 9.02
C LEU A 127 -6.54 -12.61 8.04
N ARG A 128 -5.97 -13.81 8.12
CA ARG A 128 -6.22 -14.91 7.19
C ARG A 128 -7.71 -15.22 7.02
N GLY A 129 -8.17 -15.26 5.77
CA GLY A 129 -9.53 -15.63 5.40
C GLY A 129 -10.59 -14.56 5.68
N ARG A 130 -10.22 -13.42 6.25
CA ARG A 130 -11.15 -12.30 6.53
C ARG A 130 -11.13 -11.23 5.44
N VAL A 131 -10.01 -11.04 4.79
CA VAL A 131 -9.78 -10.06 3.73
C VAL A 131 -8.68 -10.57 2.80
N ILE A 132 -8.53 -9.99 1.61
CA ILE A 132 -7.38 -10.26 0.73
C ILE A 132 -6.11 -9.76 1.43
N THR A 133 -5.06 -10.61 1.47
CA THR A 133 -3.80 -10.25 2.11
C THR A 133 -2.60 -10.46 1.20
N GLY A 134 -1.55 -9.65 1.40
CA GLY A 134 -0.28 -9.74 0.70
C GLY A 134 0.92 -9.57 1.62
N LEU A 135 1.96 -10.37 1.40
CA LEU A 135 3.22 -10.26 2.14
C LEU A 135 4.25 -9.45 1.34
N VAL A 136 4.71 -8.35 1.95
CA VAL A 136 5.73 -7.45 1.39
C VAL A 136 7.11 -7.92 1.82
N TYR A 137 8.10 -7.91 0.90
CA TYR A 137 9.47 -8.24 1.25
C TYR A 137 10.51 -7.56 0.36
N ALA A 138 11.71 -7.29 0.94
CA ALA A 138 12.78 -6.55 0.30
C ALA A 138 14.14 -7.27 0.33
N LYS A 139 14.22 -8.47 0.95
CA LYS A 139 15.48 -9.19 1.16
C LYS A 139 15.40 -10.64 0.62
N PRO A 140 16.51 -11.16 0.05
CA PRO A 140 16.56 -12.58 -0.28
C PRO A 140 16.58 -13.46 0.99
N PRO A 141 16.10 -14.74 0.92
CA PRO A 141 15.66 -15.42 -0.29
C PRO A 141 14.25 -15.06 -0.78
N GLY A 142 13.57 -14.11 -0.14
CA GLY A 142 12.16 -13.78 -0.37
C GLY A 142 11.21 -14.63 0.49
N SER A 143 9.92 -14.31 0.44
CA SER A 143 8.92 -14.84 1.36
C SER A 143 7.75 -15.55 0.66
N ILE A 144 7.96 -16.07 -0.57
CA ILE A 144 6.90 -16.72 -1.35
C ILE A 144 6.31 -17.97 -0.64
N PRO A 145 7.12 -18.91 -0.09
CA PRO A 145 6.57 -20.05 0.64
C PRO A 145 5.83 -19.63 1.91
N GLU A 146 6.34 -18.62 2.59
CA GLU A 146 5.72 -18.08 3.80
C GLU A 146 4.36 -17.44 3.49
N ALA A 147 4.29 -16.61 2.45
CA ALA A 147 3.04 -16.01 1.98
C ALA A 147 1.98 -17.07 1.69
N LYS A 148 2.37 -18.17 1.02
CA LYS A 148 1.47 -19.30 0.76
C LYS A 148 0.97 -19.95 2.05
N LYS A 149 1.87 -20.20 2.99
CA LYS A 149 1.53 -20.78 4.31
C LYS A 149 0.57 -19.89 5.10
N LEU A 150 0.75 -18.58 5.02
CA LEU A 150 -0.11 -17.59 5.67
C LEU A 150 -1.47 -17.41 4.98
N GLY A 151 -1.66 -17.95 3.78
CA GLY A 151 -2.90 -17.85 3.03
C GLY A 151 -3.06 -16.55 2.26
N CYS A 152 -1.94 -15.88 1.93
CA CYS A 152 -1.96 -14.70 1.06
C CYS A 152 -2.52 -15.01 -0.32
N SER A 153 -3.10 -14.00 -0.95
CA SER A 153 -3.45 -14.01 -2.37
C SER A 153 -2.34 -13.42 -3.24
N LEU A 154 -1.48 -12.58 -2.67
CA LEU A 154 -0.40 -11.92 -3.41
C LEU A 154 0.89 -11.81 -2.59
N VAL A 155 1.99 -11.61 -3.31
CA VAL A 155 3.30 -11.25 -2.77
C VAL A 155 3.77 -9.94 -3.40
N LEU A 156 4.43 -9.12 -2.60
CA LEU A 156 4.93 -7.81 -3.02
C LEU A 156 6.46 -7.75 -2.83
N PRO A 157 7.24 -8.31 -3.77
CA PRO A 157 8.70 -8.23 -3.76
C PRO A 157 9.19 -6.82 -4.10
N LYS A 158 10.31 -6.40 -3.48
CA LYS A 158 11.14 -5.37 -4.10
C LYS A 158 11.46 -5.83 -5.53
N TYR A 159 11.35 -4.93 -6.52
CA TYR A 159 11.44 -5.29 -7.95
C TYR A 159 12.70 -6.10 -8.32
N THR A 160 13.82 -5.88 -7.62
CA THR A 160 15.07 -6.62 -7.83
C THR A 160 14.95 -8.11 -7.49
N LEU A 161 13.97 -8.50 -6.68
CA LEU A 161 13.68 -9.88 -6.28
C LEU A 161 12.62 -10.54 -7.18
N ALA A 162 11.94 -9.79 -8.05
CA ALA A 162 10.96 -10.31 -9.02
C ALA A 162 11.66 -10.91 -10.25
N THR A 163 12.52 -11.91 -10.04
CA THR A 163 13.16 -12.67 -11.11
C THR A 163 12.15 -13.59 -11.79
N GLN A 164 12.43 -14.02 -13.04
CA GLN A 164 11.57 -15.00 -13.75
C GLN A 164 11.26 -16.22 -12.88
N LYS A 165 12.29 -16.79 -12.24
CA LYS A 165 12.11 -17.97 -11.37
C LYS A 165 11.20 -17.69 -10.16
N ALA A 166 11.31 -16.52 -9.57
CA ALA A 166 10.48 -16.12 -8.44
C ALA A 166 9.01 -15.93 -8.86
N VAL A 167 8.77 -15.26 -9.98
CA VAL A 167 7.44 -15.06 -10.56
C VAL A 167 6.78 -16.39 -10.89
N ASP A 168 7.47 -17.27 -11.64
CA ASP A 168 6.98 -18.61 -11.98
C ASP A 168 6.68 -19.45 -10.73
N PHE A 169 7.50 -19.31 -9.69
CA PHE A 169 7.28 -20.02 -8.43
C PHE A 169 6.03 -19.50 -7.69
N ALA A 170 5.85 -18.19 -7.61
CA ALA A 170 4.66 -17.59 -7.01
C ALA A 170 3.39 -18.02 -7.75
N HIS A 171 3.40 -18.01 -9.08
CA HIS A 171 2.26 -18.41 -9.90
C HIS A 171 1.92 -19.90 -9.74
N ARG A 172 2.91 -20.80 -9.64
CA ARG A 172 2.64 -22.21 -9.32
C ARG A 172 1.94 -22.38 -7.98
N LEU A 173 2.19 -21.50 -7.02
CA LEU A 173 1.51 -21.46 -5.74
C LEU A 173 0.20 -20.67 -5.76
N LYS A 174 -0.24 -20.18 -6.92
CA LYS A 174 -1.44 -19.35 -7.11
C LYS A 174 -1.38 -18.04 -6.31
N LEU A 175 -0.22 -17.39 -6.31
CA LEU A 175 0.01 -16.07 -5.73
C LEU A 175 0.22 -15.06 -6.86
N PHE A 176 -0.46 -13.94 -6.83
CA PHE A 176 -0.16 -12.79 -7.68
C PHE A 176 1.11 -12.10 -7.22
N VAL A 177 1.83 -11.49 -8.17
CA VAL A 177 3.10 -10.80 -7.91
C VAL A 177 2.97 -9.32 -8.28
N VAL A 178 3.14 -8.43 -7.30
CA VAL A 178 3.17 -6.97 -7.49
C VAL A 178 4.54 -6.45 -7.05
N ALA A 179 5.35 -6.02 -8.00
CA ALA A 179 6.72 -5.53 -7.71
C ALA A 179 6.75 -4.04 -7.35
N TRP A 180 7.59 -3.64 -6.40
CA TRP A 180 7.71 -2.26 -5.91
C TRP A 180 9.16 -1.82 -5.71
N THR A 181 9.52 -0.56 -5.73
CA THR A 181 8.86 0.57 -6.41
C THR A 181 9.50 0.71 -7.77
N VAL A 182 8.71 0.84 -8.81
CA VAL A 182 9.18 0.79 -10.21
C VAL A 182 8.80 2.09 -10.90
N ASN A 183 9.74 3.04 -10.94
CA ASN A 183 9.52 4.37 -11.53
C ASN A 183 10.08 4.50 -12.95
N GLU A 184 10.87 3.53 -13.39
CA GLU A 184 11.43 3.49 -14.74
C GLU A 184 10.50 2.70 -15.67
N PRO A 185 9.93 3.34 -16.74
CA PRO A 185 9.00 2.67 -17.65
C PRO A 185 9.57 1.41 -18.31
N GLU A 186 10.85 1.42 -18.69
CA GLU A 186 11.52 0.26 -19.29
C GLU A 186 11.63 -0.90 -18.28
N LYS A 187 11.88 -0.58 -17.02
CA LYS A 187 11.92 -1.60 -15.96
C LYS A 187 10.54 -2.20 -15.72
N ALA A 188 9.49 -1.40 -15.78
CA ALA A 188 8.12 -1.90 -15.71
C ALA A 188 7.83 -2.89 -16.86
N ARG A 189 8.21 -2.54 -18.10
CA ARG A 189 8.06 -3.42 -19.26
C ARG A 189 8.78 -4.76 -19.06
N GLU A 190 10.06 -4.75 -18.67
CA GLU A 190 10.82 -5.97 -18.38
C GLU A 190 10.12 -6.87 -17.33
N LEU A 191 9.54 -6.27 -16.29
CA LEU A 191 8.84 -7.00 -15.24
C LEU A 191 7.56 -7.65 -15.76
N PHE A 192 6.77 -6.94 -16.56
CA PHE A 192 5.58 -7.52 -17.19
C PHE A 192 5.95 -8.64 -18.19
N GLU A 193 7.05 -8.51 -18.94
CA GLU A 193 7.56 -9.58 -19.80
C GLU A 193 7.96 -10.83 -19.00
N ARG A 194 8.37 -10.68 -17.73
CA ARG A 194 8.61 -11.80 -16.81
C ARG A 194 7.32 -12.37 -16.21
N GLY A 195 6.16 -11.78 -16.51
CA GLY A 195 4.85 -12.23 -16.03
C GLY A 195 4.43 -11.66 -14.68
N VAL A 196 5.04 -10.54 -14.21
CA VAL A 196 4.55 -9.84 -13.00
C VAL A 196 3.13 -9.36 -13.25
N ASP A 197 2.23 -9.52 -12.27
CA ASP A 197 0.82 -9.17 -12.40
C ASP A 197 0.57 -7.66 -12.22
N GLY A 198 1.48 -6.97 -11.53
CA GLY A 198 1.39 -5.53 -11.32
C GLY A 198 2.70 -4.92 -10.85
N VAL A 199 2.81 -3.59 -10.96
CA VAL A 199 3.91 -2.81 -10.40
C VAL A 199 3.37 -1.64 -9.59
N ALA A 200 3.98 -1.38 -8.43
CA ALA A 200 3.78 -0.16 -7.68
C ALA A 200 4.75 0.91 -8.17
N THR A 201 4.24 2.09 -8.49
CA THR A 201 5.01 3.19 -9.08
C THR A 201 4.55 4.55 -8.54
N ASP A 202 5.47 5.50 -8.47
CA ASP A 202 5.17 6.90 -8.22
C ASP A 202 4.81 7.65 -9.53
N ASP A 203 5.05 7.05 -10.70
CA ASP A 203 4.74 7.62 -12.03
C ASP A 203 3.78 6.72 -12.83
N VAL A 204 2.51 6.76 -12.46
CA VAL A 204 1.46 5.99 -13.14
C VAL A 204 1.36 6.36 -14.63
N GLU A 205 1.41 7.65 -14.97
CA GLU A 205 1.29 8.11 -16.37
C GLU A 205 2.44 7.62 -17.24
N GLY A 206 3.68 7.73 -16.76
CA GLY A 206 4.87 7.28 -17.48
C GLY A 206 4.89 5.77 -17.69
N VAL A 207 4.61 5.02 -16.64
CA VAL A 207 4.56 3.54 -16.72
C VAL A 207 3.43 3.08 -17.64
N ARG A 208 2.21 3.62 -17.53
CA ARG A 208 1.10 3.24 -18.43
C ARG A 208 1.36 3.55 -19.89
N LYS A 209 2.03 4.67 -20.21
CA LYS A 209 2.41 4.99 -21.61
C LYS A 209 3.39 3.97 -22.19
N ALA A 210 4.31 3.47 -21.39
CA ALA A 210 5.31 2.50 -21.84
C ALA A 210 4.75 1.09 -22.03
N LEU A 211 3.59 0.77 -21.43
CA LEU A 211 2.94 -0.52 -21.53
C LEU A 211 1.88 -0.61 -22.65
N ARG A 212 1.58 0.50 -23.31
CA ARG A 212 0.72 0.58 -24.52
C ARG A 212 1.52 0.36 -25.78
#